data_4c5c87cca95da9ede37827636829988a
#
_entry.id   4c5c87cca95da9ede37827636829988a
#
_cell.length_a   1.000
_cell.length_b   1.000
_cell.length_c   1.000
_cell.angle_alpha   90.00
_cell.angle_beta   90.00
_cell.angle_gamma   90.00
#
_symmetry.space_group_name_H-M   'P 1'
#
loop_
_entity.id
_entity.type
_entity.pdbx_description
1 polymer ?
#
loop_
_entity_poly.entity_id
_entity_poly.type
_entity_poly.pdbx_seq_one_letter_code
_entity_poly.pdbx_strand_id
1 'polypeptide(L)'
;IYTTERKMKMTKIAEAFQNKKAFIGFLTAGDPSLECTEEFIIKMEEAGAALIEIGIPFSDPIAEGPVIQSANVRALSNPNGCTTDQVFEMVERVSKKVSVPLVFLTYLNPVFKYGYDRFFARCASAGISGIIVPDMPLEEKGEVADIAAKYGVDVISLIAPTSKERIAKIAKSATGYIYIVSSMGVTGMRSEITTDLES
;
A
#
# COMPACT_ATOMS: atom_id res chain seq x y z
N ILE A 1 15.12 38.80 -5.57
CA ILE A 1 14.08 37.86 -5.08
C ILE A 1 13.98 36.77 -6.14
N TYR A 2 14.71 35.68 -5.97
CA TYR A 2 14.61 34.50 -6.83
C TYR A 2 13.78 33.46 -6.08
N THR A 3 12.51 33.35 -6.42
CA THR A 3 11.69 32.18 -6.09
C THR A 3 12.09 31.05 -7.03
N THR A 4 12.97 30.18 -6.54
CA THR A 4 13.27 28.92 -7.24
C THR A 4 12.05 28.03 -7.06
N GLU A 5 11.16 28.00 -8.06
CA GLU A 5 10.16 26.95 -8.18
C GLU A 5 10.91 25.61 -8.27
N ARG A 6 10.94 24.90 -7.13
CA ARG A 6 11.39 23.52 -7.08
C ARG A 6 10.37 22.73 -7.88
N LYS A 7 10.63 22.45 -9.16
CA LYS A 7 9.89 21.44 -9.91
C LYS A 7 9.94 20.16 -9.08
N MET A 8 8.87 19.88 -8.33
CA MET A 8 8.75 18.60 -7.64
C MET A 8 8.81 17.52 -8.69
N LYS A 9 9.83 16.67 -8.62
CA LYS A 9 9.94 15.50 -9.49
C LYS A 9 8.72 14.64 -9.21
N MET A 10 7.95 14.34 -10.25
CA MET A 10 6.75 13.54 -10.14
C MET A 10 7.12 12.17 -9.57
N THR A 11 6.36 11.67 -8.60
CA THR A 11 6.59 10.35 -8.01
C THR A 11 6.14 9.26 -8.99
N LYS A 12 6.72 8.05 -8.90
CA LYS A 12 6.27 6.90 -9.70
C LYS A 12 4.77 6.63 -9.55
N ILE A 13 4.23 6.84 -8.35
CA ILE A 13 2.80 6.72 -8.09
C ILE A 13 2.01 7.74 -8.90
N ALA A 14 2.41 9.01 -8.88
CA ALA A 14 1.73 10.05 -9.65
C ALA A 14 1.76 9.79 -11.17
N GLU A 15 2.86 9.21 -11.67
CA GLU A 15 2.99 8.80 -13.08
C GLU A 15 1.96 7.71 -13.46
N ALA A 16 1.67 6.76 -12.54
CA ALA A 16 0.72 5.67 -12.77
C ALA A 16 -0.71 6.17 -13.03
N PHE A 17 -1.07 7.35 -12.50
CA PHE A 17 -2.41 7.94 -12.64
C PHE A 17 -2.53 8.97 -13.79
N GLN A 18 -1.44 9.22 -14.54
CA GLN A 18 -1.48 10.23 -15.60
C GLN A 18 -2.37 9.83 -16.78
N ASN A 19 -3.35 10.67 -17.08
CA ASN A 19 -4.18 10.66 -18.29
C ASN A 19 -4.99 9.38 -18.56
N LYS A 20 -5.13 8.47 -17.58
CA LYS A 20 -5.89 7.22 -17.73
C LYS A 20 -6.46 6.75 -16.40
N LYS A 21 -7.52 5.94 -16.48
CA LYS A 21 -7.96 5.13 -15.33
C LYS A 21 -6.87 4.07 -15.06
N ALA A 22 -6.31 4.09 -13.86
CA ALA A 22 -5.31 3.13 -13.43
C ALA A 22 -6.00 1.90 -12.81
N PHE A 23 -5.63 0.70 -13.26
CA PHE A 23 -5.99 -0.53 -12.57
C PHE A 23 -4.94 -0.83 -11.50
N ILE A 24 -5.38 -0.96 -10.25
CA ILE A 24 -4.55 -1.30 -9.10
C ILE A 24 -4.92 -2.72 -8.69
N GLY A 25 -3.94 -3.61 -8.68
CA GLY A 25 -4.13 -4.98 -8.23
C GLY A 25 -3.52 -5.21 -6.86
N PHE A 26 -4.19 -6.01 -6.03
CA PHE A 26 -3.73 -6.42 -4.71
C PHE A 26 -3.43 -7.92 -4.65
N LEU A 27 -2.39 -8.28 -3.91
CA LEU A 27 -2.09 -9.67 -3.54
C LEU A 27 -1.46 -9.77 -2.15
N THR A 28 -1.67 -10.90 -1.47
CA THR A 28 -1.00 -11.19 -0.19
C THR A 28 0.35 -11.84 -0.46
N ALA A 29 1.43 -11.28 0.06
CA ALA A 29 2.76 -11.86 -0.07
C ALA A 29 2.84 -13.24 0.62
N GLY A 30 3.49 -14.20 -0.03
CA GLY A 30 3.65 -15.56 0.49
C GLY A 30 2.45 -16.48 0.30
N ASP A 31 1.40 -16.07 -0.38
CA ASP A 31 0.25 -16.91 -0.69
C ASP A 31 0.24 -17.30 -2.18
N PRO A 32 0.49 -18.55 -2.57
CA PRO A 32 0.87 -19.70 -1.73
C PRO A 32 2.37 -19.71 -1.33
N SER A 33 3.22 -18.92 -1.97
CA SER A 33 4.63 -18.78 -1.65
C SER A 33 5.18 -17.41 -2.09
N LEU A 34 6.38 -17.05 -1.63
CA LEU A 34 7.04 -15.81 -2.07
C LEU A 34 7.49 -15.87 -3.54
N GLU A 35 7.85 -17.04 -4.03
CA GLU A 35 8.19 -17.26 -5.45
C GLU A 35 6.97 -17.04 -6.34
N CYS A 36 5.81 -17.62 -5.97
CA CYS A 36 4.55 -17.37 -6.67
C CYS A 36 4.14 -15.90 -6.62
N THR A 37 4.34 -15.23 -5.47
CA THR A 37 4.08 -13.80 -5.33
C THR A 37 4.90 -12.98 -6.34
N GLU A 38 6.19 -13.30 -6.48
CA GLU A 38 7.08 -12.65 -7.45
C GLU A 38 6.57 -12.83 -8.88
N GLU A 39 6.18 -14.07 -9.26
CA GLU A 39 5.61 -14.37 -10.57
C GLU A 39 4.29 -13.63 -10.81
N PHE A 40 3.41 -13.58 -9.81
CA PHE A 40 2.12 -12.90 -9.92
C PHE A 40 2.30 -11.39 -10.12
N ILE A 41 3.22 -10.75 -9.42
CA ILE A 41 3.53 -9.33 -9.61
C ILE A 41 3.94 -9.05 -11.07
N ILE A 42 4.81 -9.87 -11.65
CA ILE A 42 5.23 -9.75 -13.05
C ILE A 42 4.03 -9.92 -13.98
N LYS A 43 3.20 -10.95 -13.76
CA LYS A 43 2.01 -11.21 -14.57
C LYS A 43 0.95 -10.12 -14.46
N MET A 44 0.80 -9.50 -13.29
CA MET A 44 -0.13 -8.38 -13.11
C MET A 44 0.33 -7.16 -13.92
N GLU A 45 1.62 -6.84 -13.95
CA GLU A 45 2.16 -5.77 -14.81
C GLU A 45 1.94 -6.11 -16.30
N GLU A 46 2.28 -7.32 -16.75
CA GLU A 46 2.05 -7.78 -18.12
C GLU A 46 0.56 -7.68 -18.53
N ALA A 47 -0.34 -7.90 -17.58
CA ALA A 47 -1.78 -7.78 -17.78
C ALA A 47 -2.30 -6.31 -17.75
N GLY A 48 -1.41 -5.34 -17.49
CA GLY A 48 -1.74 -3.92 -17.55
C GLY A 48 -2.06 -3.27 -16.20
N ALA A 49 -1.75 -3.88 -15.08
CA ALA A 49 -1.80 -3.20 -13.79
C ALA A 49 -0.89 -1.96 -13.83
N ALA A 50 -1.41 -0.83 -13.35
CA ALA A 50 -0.67 0.42 -13.31
C ALA A 50 0.06 0.63 -11.97
N LEU A 51 -0.35 -0.09 -10.94
CA LEU A 51 0.22 -0.12 -9.60
C LEU A 51 -0.13 -1.46 -8.96
N ILE A 52 0.74 -1.99 -8.12
CA ILE A 52 0.51 -3.25 -7.41
C ILE A 52 0.66 -3.03 -5.91
N GLU A 53 -0.39 -3.41 -5.16
CA GLU A 53 -0.42 -3.43 -3.72
C GLU A 53 -0.03 -4.81 -3.20
N ILE A 54 0.96 -4.85 -2.31
CA ILE A 54 1.51 -6.08 -1.73
C ILE A 54 1.15 -6.09 -0.25
N GLY A 55 0.25 -6.98 0.15
CA GLY A 55 -0.10 -7.21 1.55
C GLY A 55 1.02 -7.93 2.29
N ILE A 56 1.57 -7.33 3.35
CA ILE A 56 2.46 -8.02 4.28
C ILE A 56 1.58 -8.86 5.20
N PRO A 57 1.74 -10.21 5.25
CA PRO A 57 0.90 -11.06 6.08
C PRO A 57 0.98 -10.68 7.56
N PHE A 58 -0.18 -10.66 8.21
CA PHE A 58 -0.29 -10.33 9.63
C PHE A 58 -1.29 -11.27 10.32
N SER A 59 -0.97 -11.70 11.54
CA SER A 59 -1.78 -12.67 12.30
C SER A 59 -3.08 -12.08 12.83
N ASP A 60 -3.12 -10.76 13.06
CA ASP A 60 -4.21 -10.09 13.77
C ASP A 60 -4.82 -8.91 12.96
N PRO A 61 -5.30 -9.16 11.72
CA PRO A 61 -5.85 -8.11 10.87
C PRO A 61 -7.20 -7.63 11.41
N ILE A 62 -7.43 -6.31 11.38
CA ILE A 62 -8.69 -5.71 11.89
C ILE A 62 -9.65 -5.26 10.79
N ALA A 63 -9.18 -5.14 9.54
CA ALA A 63 -9.95 -4.57 8.43
C ALA A 63 -10.18 -5.55 7.26
N GLU A 64 -9.76 -6.80 7.38
CA GLU A 64 -9.78 -7.77 6.29
C GLU A 64 -10.96 -8.74 6.39
N GLY A 65 -11.53 -9.09 5.24
CA GLY A 65 -12.53 -10.13 5.13
C GLY A 65 -11.95 -11.55 5.09
N PRO A 66 -12.81 -12.58 5.09
CA PRO A 66 -12.40 -13.97 5.28
C PRO A 66 -11.45 -14.47 4.17
N VAL A 67 -11.54 -13.93 2.96
CA VAL A 67 -10.67 -14.33 1.83
C VAL A 67 -9.23 -13.93 2.10
N ILE A 68 -9.00 -12.65 2.46
CA ILE A 68 -7.66 -12.12 2.75
C ILE A 68 -7.12 -12.71 4.06
N GLN A 69 -7.98 -12.89 5.08
CA GLN A 69 -7.58 -13.58 6.31
C GLN A 69 -7.07 -15.00 6.03
N SER A 70 -7.78 -15.75 5.16
CA SER A 70 -7.34 -17.08 4.75
C SER A 70 -6.01 -17.06 3.99
N ALA A 71 -5.78 -16.04 3.15
CA ALA A 71 -4.50 -15.86 2.45
C ALA A 71 -3.36 -15.56 3.45
N ASN A 72 -3.60 -14.70 4.44
CA ASN A 72 -2.65 -14.45 5.54
C ASN A 72 -2.29 -15.73 6.30
N VAL A 73 -3.29 -16.55 6.64
CA VAL A 73 -3.08 -17.83 7.33
C VAL A 73 -2.20 -18.76 6.48
N ARG A 74 -2.48 -18.90 5.18
CA ARG A 74 -1.67 -19.75 4.28
C ARG A 74 -0.23 -19.24 4.20
N ALA A 75 -0.05 -17.93 4.02
CA ALA A 75 1.27 -17.32 3.93
C ALA A 75 2.09 -17.50 5.22
N LEU A 76 1.48 -17.22 6.39
CA LEU A 76 2.14 -17.35 7.69
C LEU A 76 2.40 -18.81 8.10
N SER A 77 1.60 -19.76 7.58
CA SER A 77 1.77 -21.19 7.84
C SER A 77 2.74 -21.87 6.86
N ASN A 78 3.33 -21.12 5.93
CA ASN A 78 4.27 -21.68 4.97
C ASN A 78 5.52 -22.20 5.70
N PRO A 79 5.94 -23.46 5.49
CA PRO A 79 7.13 -24.02 6.13
C PRO A 79 8.43 -23.25 5.86
N ASN A 80 8.50 -22.55 4.71
CA ASN A 80 9.63 -21.68 4.35
C ASN A 80 9.55 -20.30 4.99
N GLY A 81 8.47 -20.03 5.73
CA GLY A 81 8.21 -18.75 6.38
C GLY A 81 7.67 -17.67 5.43
N CYS A 82 7.17 -16.60 6.03
CA CYS A 82 6.80 -15.36 5.35
C CYS A 82 6.95 -14.20 6.32
N THR A 83 8.18 -13.94 6.72
CA THR A 83 8.51 -12.80 7.60
C THR A 83 8.56 -11.49 6.80
N THR A 84 8.46 -10.36 7.48
CA THR A 84 8.61 -9.05 6.85
C THR A 84 9.95 -8.90 6.12
N ASP A 85 11.04 -9.44 6.65
CA ASP A 85 12.35 -9.43 5.98
C ASP A 85 12.34 -10.24 4.69
N GLN A 86 11.72 -11.43 4.69
CA GLN A 86 11.60 -12.26 3.47
C GLN A 86 10.72 -11.59 2.41
N VAL A 87 9.66 -10.88 2.83
CA VAL A 87 8.85 -10.07 1.90
C VAL A 87 9.71 -8.95 1.30
N PHE A 88 10.51 -8.24 2.08
CA PHE A 88 11.45 -7.25 1.56
C PHE A 88 12.44 -7.83 0.57
N GLU A 89 13.04 -8.98 0.87
CA GLU A 89 13.98 -9.67 -0.04
C GLU A 89 13.32 -10.06 -1.37
N MET A 90 12.07 -10.54 -1.32
CA MET A 90 11.29 -10.82 -2.53
C MET A 90 11.05 -9.54 -3.34
N VAL A 91 10.63 -8.45 -2.68
CA VAL A 91 10.39 -7.17 -3.33
C VAL A 91 11.67 -6.59 -3.95
N GLU A 92 12.82 -6.70 -3.30
CA GLU A 92 14.12 -6.28 -3.85
C GLU A 92 14.49 -7.02 -5.15
N ARG A 93 14.06 -8.26 -5.29
CA ARG A 93 14.25 -9.02 -6.54
C ARG A 93 13.27 -8.60 -7.62
N VAL A 94 11.96 -8.52 -7.28
CA VAL A 94 10.92 -8.25 -8.29
C VAL A 94 10.91 -6.79 -8.75
N SER A 95 11.25 -5.83 -7.89
CA SER A 95 11.30 -4.40 -8.25
C SER A 95 12.33 -4.08 -9.35
N LYS A 96 13.27 -4.98 -9.60
CA LYS A 96 14.24 -4.88 -10.72
C LYS A 96 13.69 -5.44 -12.03
N LYS A 97 12.55 -6.15 -11.97
CA LYS A 97 11.92 -6.84 -13.12
C LYS A 97 10.66 -6.12 -13.60
N VAL A 98 10.08 -5.23 -12.76
CA VAL A 98 8.87 -4.47 -13.07
C VAL A 98 9.13 -2.97 -13.02
N SER A 99 8.34 -2.21 -13.78
CA SER A 99 8.43 -0.75 -13.84
C SER A 99 7.34 -0.05 -13.04
N VAL A 100 6.21 -0.73 -12.83
CA VAL A 100 5.06 -0.18 -12.08
C VAL A 100 5.41 0.07 -10.62
N PRO A 101 4.85 1.12 -9.99
CA PRO A 101 5.05 1.36 -8.56
C PRO A 101 4.49 0.21 -7.72
N LEU A 102 5.28 -0.20 -6.73
CA LEU A 102 4.90 -1.18 -5.73
C LEU A 102 4.58 -0.46 -4.42
N VAL A 103 3.48 -0.82 -3.80
CA VAL A 103 2.98 -0.23 -2.55
C VAL A 103 2.74 -1.35 -1.54
N PHE A 104 3.21 -1.18 -0.30
CA PHE A 104 2.85 -2.10 0.76
C PHE A 104 1.49 -1.77 1.36
N LEU A 105 0.73 -2.81 1.71
CA LEU A 105 -0.43 -2.75 2.59
C LEU A 105 -0.10 -3.57 3.84
N THR A 106 -0.08 -2.92 4.99
CA THR A 106 0.24 -3.57 6.28
C THR A 106 -0.39 -2.80 7.44
N TYR A 107 -0.34 -3.37 8.63
CA TYR A 107 -0.82 -2.75 9.86
C TYR A 107 0.29 -1.98 10.58
N LEU A 108 -0.08 -1.06 11.46
CA LEU A 108 0.88 -0.21 12.17
C LEU A 108 1.81 -1.02 13.08
N ASN A 109 1.28 -2.07 13.74
CA ASN A 109 2.06 -2.88 14.67
C ASN A 109 3.29 -3.58 14.03
N PRO A 110 3.21 -4.25 12.86
CA PRO A 110 4.40 -4.74 12.15
C PRO A 110 5.44 -3.66 11.86
N VAL A 111 5.00 -2.47 11.42
CA VAL A 111 5.91 -1.34 11.12
C VAL A 111 6.58 -0.82 12.39
N PHE A 112 5.81 -0.67 13.47
CA PHE A 112 6.31 -0.25 14.77
C PHE A 112 7.34 -1.23 15.33
N LYS A 113 7.05 -2.54 15.30
CA LYS A 113 7.98 -3.58 15.75
C LYS A 113 9.27 -3.65 14.94
N TYR A 114 9.17 -3.38 13.63
CA TYR A 114 10.35 -3.32 12.76
C TYR A 114 11.21 -2.09 13.05
N GLY A 115 10.61 -1.03 13.58
CA GLY A 115 11.17 0.30 13.79
C GLY A 115 10.98 1.18 12.56
N TYR A 116 10.32 2.33 12.74
CA TYR A 116 9.88 3.21 11.63
C TYR A 116 11.03 3.59 10.70
N ASP A 117 12.13 4.09 11.22
CA ASP A 117 13.26 4.53 10.40
C ASP A 117 13.87 3.37 9.60
N ARG A 118 14.08 2.21 10.25
CA ARG A 118 14.59 1.00 9.60
C ARG A 118 13.63 0.47 8.53
N PHE A 119 12.32 0.48 8.81
CA PHE A 119 11.31 0.02 7.87
C PHE A 119 11.28 0.87 6.60
N PHE A 120 11.25 2.20 6.72
CA PHE A 120 11.20 3.10 5.57
C PHE A 120 12.53 3.16 4.81
N ALA A 121 13.67 3.05 5.48
CA ALA A 121 14.96 2.86 4.81
C ALA A 121 14.95 1.59 3.94
N ARG A 122 14.38 0.50 4.47
CA ARG A 122 14.24 -0.76 3.75
C ARG A 122 13.25 -0.66 2.60
N CYS A 123 12.12 0.05 2.77
CA CYS A 123 11.19 0.35 1.68
C CYS A 123 11.89 1.04 0.51
N ALA A 124 12.64 2.09 0.79
CA ALA A 124 13.38 2.82 -0.25
C ALA A 124 14.40 1.93 -0.98
N SER A 125 15.18 1.14 -0.25
CA SER A 125 16.18 0.23 -0.84
C SER A 125 15.54 -0.90 -1.66
N ALA A 126 14.38 -1.40 -1.25
CA ALA A 126 13.64 -2.44 -1.94
C ALA A 126 12.85 -1.92 -3.16
N GLY A 127 12.70 -0.60 -3.32
CA GLY A 127 11.97 0.01 -4.43
C GLY A 127 10.47 0.16 -4.18
N ILE A 128 10.03 0.14 -2.92
CA ILE A 128 8.65 0.45 -2.51
C ILE A 128 8.42 1.95 -2.61
N SER A 129 7.33 2.33 -3.29
CA SER A 129 6.96 3.72 -3.55
C SER A 129 5.98 4.30 -2.53
N GLY A 130 5.24 3.45 -1.83
CA GLY A 130 4.25 3.89 -0.84
C GLY A 130 3.82 2.80 0.11
N ILE A 131 3.07 3.19 1.14
CA ILE A 131 2.50 2.29 2.15
C ILE A 131 1.07 2.68 2.48
N ILE A 132 0.20 1.68 2.64
CA ILE A 132 -1.16 1.78 3.14
C ILE A 132 -1.18 1.16 4.54
N VAL A 133 -1.65 1.92 5.53
CA VAL A 133 -1.78 1.47 6.93
C VAL A 133 -3.23 1.70 7.38
N PRO A 134 -4.12 0.69 7.24
CA PRO A 134 -5.55 0.86 7.45
C PRO A 134 -5.96 1.22 8.89
N ASP A 135 -5.15 0.85 9.87
CA ASP A 135 -5.36 1.08 11.29
C ASP A 135 -4.69 2.36 11.83
N MET A 136 -4.14 3.20 10.95
CA MET A 136 -3.50 4.46 11.34
C MET A 136 -4.46 5.65 11.08
N PRO A 137 -5.01 6.28 12.11
CA PRO A 137 -5.86 7.47 11.96
C PRO A 137 -5.04 8.68 11.49
N LEU A 138 -5.75 9.67 10.91
CA LEU A 138 -5.11 10.90 10.42
C LEU A 138 -4.30 11.62 11.49
N GLU A 139 -4.76 11.58 12.73
CA GLU A 139 -4.17 12.25 13.88
C GLU A 139 -2.79 11.67 14.25
N GLU A 140 -2.57 10.38 13.98
CA GLU A 140 -1.31 9.67 14.24
C GLU A 140 -0.39 9.63 13.02
N LYS A 141 -0.91 9.98 11.83
CA LYS A 141 -0.15 9.94 10.58
C LYS A 141 1.17 10.71 10.67
N GLY A 142 1.23 11.80 11.45
CA GLY A 142 2.42 12.64 11.60
C GLY A 142 3.65 11.87 12.13
N GLU A 143 3.46 10.87 12.99
CA GLU A 143 4.56 10.07 13.54
C GLU A 143 5.31 9.29 12.46
N VAL A 144 4.60 8.88 11.42
CA VAL A 144 5.10 8.00 10.37
C VAL A 144 5.44 8.79 9.09
N ALA A 145 4.62 9.78 8.73
CA ALA A 145 4.72 10.49 7.46
C ALA A 145 6.03 11.25 7.29
N ASP A 146 6.52 11.90 8.35
CA ASP A 146 7.77 12.66 8.30
C ASP A 146 8.98 11.74 8.09
N ILE A 147 8.95 10.54 8.69
CA ILE A 147 10.00 9.54 8.50
C ILE A 147 9.91 8.95 7.09
N ALA A 148 8.72 8.57 6.63
CA ALA A 148 8.50 8.04 5.29
C ALA A 148 8.98 9.02 4.20
N ALA A 149 8.69 10.32 4.38
CA ALA A 149 9.08 11.38 3.45
C ALA A 149 10.61 11.51 3.29
N LYS A 150 11.41 11.27 4.35
CA LYS A 150 12.89 11.25 4.27
C LYS A 150 13.38 10.22 3.27
N TYR A 151 12.66 9.12 3.15
CA TYR A 151 12.99 7.98 2.29
C TYR A 151 12.25 8.00 0.96
N GLY A 152 11.43 9.02 0.69
CA GLY A 152 10.68 9.15 -0.56
C GLY A 152 9.55 8.12 -0.70
N VAL A 153 9.00 7.65 0.41
CA VAL A 153 7.87 6.69 0.47
C VAL A 153 6.59 7.44 0.80
N ASP A 154 5.57 7.34 -0.05
CA ASP A 154 4.27 7.97 0.17
C ASP A 154 3.46 7.19 1.23
N VAL A 155 2.87 7.90 2.20
CA VAL A 155 1.90 7.31 3.14
C VAL A 155 0.50 7.57 2.60
N ILE A 156 -0.10 6.55 2.01
CA ILE A 156 -1.39 6.62 1.34
C ILE A 156 -2.50 6.85 2.37
N SER A 157 -3.33 7.85 2.10
CA SER A 157 -4.44 8.18 3.00
C SER A 157 -5.71 7.44 2.61
N LEU A 158 -6.43 6.93 3.62
CA LEU A 158 -7.72 6.28 3.43
C LEU A 158 -8.85 7.27 3.76
N ILE A 159 -9.90 7.24 2.92
CA ILE A 159 -11.13 7.97 3.13
C ILE A 159 -12.29 6.97 3.22
N ALA A 160 -13.09 7.09 4.27
CA ALA A 160 -14.37 6.41 4.38
C ALA A 160 -15.51 7.44 4.29
N PRO A 161 -16.73 7.07 3.87
CA PRO A 161 -17.86 7.99 3.69
C PRO A 161 -18.47 8.42 5.05
N THR A 162 -17.65 8.98 5.93
CA THR A 162 -18.05 9.29 7.34
C THR A 162 -18.29 10.76 7.61
N SER A 163 -17.52 11.67 7.04
CA SER A 163 -17.77 13.11 7.15
C SER A 163 -17.05 13.93 6.09
N LYS A 164 -17.73 14.93 5.53
CA LYS A 164 -17.16 15.81 4.49
C LYS A 164 -15.97 16.63 4.99
N GLU A 165 -16.01 17.12 6.24
CA GLU A 165 -14.90 17.88 6.82
C GLU A 165 -13.64 17.06 7.01
N ARG A 166 -13.78 15.81 7.46
CA ARG A 166 -12.66 14.88 7.62
C ARG A 166 -12.05 14.51 6.28
N ILE A 167 -12.87 14.25 5.27
CA ILE A 167 -12.44 13.99 3.89
C ILE A 167 -11.59 15.14 3.36
N ALA A 168 -12.05 16.39 3.51
CA ALA A 168 -11.32 17.56 3.05
C ALA A 168 -9.95 17.74 3.76
N LYS A 169 -9.88 17.44 5.07
CA LYS A 169 -8.61 17.47 5.81
C LYS A 169 -7.63 16.39 5.31
N ILE A 170 -8.11 15.16 5.13
CA ILE A 170 -7.32 14.05 4.63
C ILE A 170 -6.80 14.36 3.22
N ALA A 171 -7.67 14.82 2.33
CA ALA A 171 -7.31 15.13 0.95
C ALA A 171 -6.21 16.20 0.83
N LYS A 172 -6.24 17.23 1.70
CA LYS A 172 -5.20 18.28 1.72
C LYS A 172 -3.81 17.78 2.14
N SER A 173 -3.74 16.74 2.95
CA SER A 173 -2.50 16.15 3.46
C SER A 173 -2.10 14.86 2.75
N ALA A 174 -2.87 14.42 1.76
CA ALA A 174 -2.62 13.18 1.03
C ALA A 174 -1.38 13.28 0.14
N THR A 175 -0.62 12.18 0.06
CA THR A 175 0.49 11.98 -0.86
C THR A 175 0.24 10.72 -1.68
N GLY A 176 0.84 10.60 -2.85
CA GLY A 176 0.64 9.48 -3.76
C GLY A 176 -0.78 9.49 -4.36
N TYR A 177 -1.70 8.75 -3.76
CA TYR A 177 -3.13 8.71 -4.11
C TYR A 177 -4.01 8.65 -2.86
N ILE A 178 -5.31 8.68 -3.05
CA ILE A 178 -6.29 8.54 -1.97
C ILE A 178 -7.01 7.21 -2.15
N TYR A 179 -6.99 6.38 -1.12
CA TYR A 179 -7.73 5.13 -1.07
C TYR A 179 -9.15 5.38 -0.55
N ILE A 180 -10.16 5.20 -1.40
CA ILE A 180 -11.56 5.37 -1.01
C ILE A 180 -12.14 4.02 -0.62
N VAL A 181 -12.56 3.90 0.65
CA VAL A 181 -13.28 2.73 1.14
C VAL A 181 -14.75 2.86 0.69
N SER A 182 -15.14 2.07 -0.30
CA SER A 182 -16.47 2.17 -0.92
C SER A 182 -17.61 1.59 -0.09
N SER A 183 -17.31 0.95 1.04
CA SER A 183 -18.36 0.39 1.92
C SER A 183 -17.87 0.27 3.36
N MET A 184 -18.80 0.44 4.32
CA MET A 184 -18.52 0.17 5.73
C MET A 184 -18.42 -1.35 5.96
N GLY A 185 -17.39 -1.76 6.70
CA GLY A 185 -17.13 -3.17 7.05
C GLY A 185 -15.85 -3.75 6.44
N VAL A 186 -15.70 -5.07 6.48
CA VAL A 186 -14.50 -5.76 6.02
C VAL A 186 -14.49 -5.95 4.49
N THR A 187 -13.31 -6.12 3.92
CA THR A 187 -13.10 -6.41 2.49
C THR A 187 -13.77 -7.72 2.09
N GLY A 188 -14.49 -7.72 0.97
CA GLY A 188 -15.14 -8.92 0.44
C GLY A 188 -15.91 -8.64 -0.84
N MET A 189 -16.33 -9.72 -1.54
CA MET A 189 -17.18 -9.60 -2.72
C MET A 189 -18.54 -9.01 -2.37
N ARG A 190 -18.98 -8.03 -3.16
CA ARG A 190 -20.30 -7.39 -3.02
C ARG A 190 -20.96 -7.29 -4.39
N SER A 191 -22.29 -7.43 -4.41
CA SER A 191 -23.10 -7.29 -5.63
C SER A 191 -23.38 -5.84 -5.99
N GLU A 192 -23.33 -4.92 -5.00
CA GLU A 192 -23.65 -3.51 -5.19
C GLU A 192 -22.74 -2.61 -4.34
N ILE A 193 -22.45 -1.42 -4.86
CA ILE A 193 -21.81 -0.34 -4.11
C ILE A 193 -22.94 0.57 -3.62
N THR A 194 -23.22 0.54 -2.31
CA THR A 194 -24.30 1.33 -1.68
C THR A 194 -23.85 2.72 -1.25
N THR A 195 -22.56 3.02 -1.36
CA THR A 195 -22.00 4.31 -0.97
C THR A 195 -22.16 5.31 -2.11
N ASP A 196 -22.69 6.50 -1.78
CA ASP A 196 -22.68 7.63 -2.69
C ASP A 196 -21.24 8.16 -2.85
N LEU A 197 -20.65 7.92 -4.03
CA LEU A 197 -19.30 8.35 -4.38
C LEU A 197 -19.27 9.70 -5.13
N GLU A 198 -20.43 10.26 -5.50
CA GLU A 198 -20.56 11.49 -6.30
C GLU A 198 -20.81 12.74 -5.43
N SER A 199 -21.26 12.58 -4.18
CA SER A 199 -21.54 13.68 -3.25
C SER A 199 -20.29 14.03 -2.38
#